data_617bc1d5dbd078228740b807bfecaacd
#
_entry.id   617bc1d5dbd078228740b807bfecaacd
#
_cell.length_a   1.000
_cell.length_b   1.000
_cell.length_c   1.000
_cell.angle_alpha   90.00
_cell.angle_beta   90.00
_cell.angle_gamma   90.00
#
_symmetry.space_group_name_H-M   'P 1'
#
loop_
_entity.id
_entity.type
_entity.pdbx_description
1 polymer ?
#
loop_
_entity_poly.entity_id
_entity_poly.type
_entity_poly.pdbx_seq_one_letter_code
_entity_poly.pdbx_strand_id
1 'polypeptide(L)'
;MMDMLFSGLSLMPIVLLLAVSLLRGVKAGVYSGLAVTIVLFFVWDSQWRALPAALVAAFIDTISILMIVFGALFLHQNMEQIGFIDRIKHSLKGIHDDTGFQFYFLAFFLTAFFESVAGFGTPGAIVPLLLISMGFPPVLSIVIVLLVDGLFAITGAIGTPVTIGLERTLNLTLHQVKHIYLYASCFMVISGCMVLFFIQRFVNHELPKASNNSWKLFFSLAVPFICLSFFLQELTGVVASTLMGIFSYFFLFKNRKIEWMPWIPYAVLFMLLLLPKLFTPLASFISWEWSFNELFNSSVSASFQPLTSPLVPFIVASFFAIYLSKNFTISLKPVINKTLAVFLILFPSLAITQLMLSSGTSMPSMVETMSILFAKAGTVYPLLSPFIGVIGTFITGSTTVSNIIFGPVQFSAAENLMLPQEVILAMQLNGASLGNAVCLLNIIAAAAVANVKNYTSILKKNILPIVLASLLTSVGGIFLLTIF
;
A
#
# COMPACT_ATOMS: atom_id res chain seq x y z
N MET A 1 -20.75 0.03 -33.59
CA MET A 1 -21.63 -0.66 -32.63
C MET A 1 -20.91 -1.81 -31.93
N MET A 2 -20.17 -2.66 -32.66
CA MET A 2 -19.41 -3.77 -32.08
C MET A 2 -18.31 -3.29 -31.12
N ASP A 3 -17.51 -2.29 -31.49
CA ASP A 3 -16.46 -1.73 -30.62
C ASP A 3 -17.01 -1.12 -29.32
N MET A 4 -18.21 -0.53 -29.35
CA MET A 4 -18.84 0.04 -28.17
C MET A 4 -19.38 -1.05 -27.22
N LEU A 5 -19.82 -2.18 -27.78
CA LEU A 5 -20.22 -3.36 -27.00
C LEU A 5 -19.01 -3.98 -26.26
N PHE A 6 -17.90 -4.23 -26.99
CA PHE A 6 -16.68 -4.78 -26.40
C PHE A 6 -16.06 -3.84 -25.37
N SER A 7 -16.09 -2.52 -25.61
CA SER A 7 -15.64 -1.53 -24.60
C SER A 7 -16.47 -1.60 -23.31
N GLY A 8 -17.79 -1.78 -23.41
CA GLY A 8 -18.65 -1.98 -22.23
C GLY A 8 -18.40 -3.32 -21.52
N LEU A 9 -18.23 -4.40 -22.29
CA LEU A 9 -17.96 -5.72 -21.76
C LEU A 9 -16.59 -5.80 -21.06
N SER A 10 -15.56 -5.09 -21.55
CA SER A 10 -14.24 -5.08 -20.92
C SER A 10 -14.24 -4.49 -19.51
N LEU A 11 -15.17 -3.57 -19.20
CA LEU A 11 -15.36 -3.00 -17.86
C LEU A 11 -16.10 -3.96 -16.90
N MET A 12 -16.85 -4.93 -17.44
CA MET A 12 -17.78 -5.73 -16.65
C MET A 12 -17.14 -6.51 -15.49
N PRO A 13 -15.93 -7.11 -15.63
CA PRO A 13 -15.23 -7.75 -14.52
C PRO A 13 -15.03 -6.81 -13.33
N ILE A 14 -14.54 -5.60 -13.61
CA ILE A 14 -14.24 -4.59 -12.60
C ILE A 14 -15.53 -4.03 -12.00
N VAL A 15 -16.51 -3.67 -12.83
CA VAL A 15 -17.79 -3.15 -12.35
C VAL A 15 -18.50 -4.16 -11.45
N LEU A 16 -18.52 -5.44 -11.82
CA LEU A 16 -19.11 -6.48 -10.96
C LEU A 16 -18.29 -6.72 -9.69
N LEU A 17 -16.97 -6.76 -9.79
CA LEU A 17 -16.10 -6.83 -8.61
C LEU A 17 -16.47 -5.69 -7.63
N LEU A 18 -16.55 -4.46 -8.12
CA LEU A 18 -16.85 -3.29 -7.32
C LEU A 18 -18.26 -3.33 -6.73
N ALA A 19 -19.28 -3.57 -7.56
CA ALA A 19 -20.69 -3.59 -7.14
C ALA A 19 -20.95 -4.70 -6.12
N VAL A 20 -20.46 -5.91 -6.37
CA VAL A 20 -20.65 -7.03 -5.46
C VAL A 20 -19.83 -6.87 -4.18
N SER A 21 -18.63 -6.26 -4.25
CA SER A 21 -17.84 -5.95 -3.06
C SER A 21 -18.57 -5.00 -2.12
N LEU A 22 -19.24 -3.99 -2.66
CA LEU A 22 -20.03 -3.04 -1.86
C LEU A 22 -21.27 -3.70 -1.23
N LEU A 23 -21.91 -4.65 -1.94
CA LEU A 23 -23.15 -5.28 -1.49
C LEU A 23 -22.92 -6.49 -0.58
N ARG A 24 -21.89 -7.31 -0.85
CA ARG A 24 -21.69 -8.64 -0.24
C ARG A 24 -20.27 -8.83 0.35
N GLY A 25 -19.43 -7.80 0.29
CA GLY A 25 -18.05 -7.82 0.77
C GLY A 25 -17.03 -8.24 -0.28
N VAL A 26 -15.75 -7.89 -0.02
CA VAL A 26 -14.65 -8.00 -0.98
C VAL A 26 -14.45 -9.41 -1.53
N LYS A 27 -14.55 -10.44 -0.70
CA LYS A 27 -14.42 -11.84 -1.17
C LYS A 27 -15.45 -12.16 -2.25
N ALA A 28 -16.74 -11.86 -2.01
CA ALA A 28 -17.78 -12.09 -2.98
C ALA A 28 -17.53 -11.30 -4.28
N GLY A 29 -17.05 -10.05 -4.15
CA GLY A 29 -16.70 -9.20 -5.28
C GLY A 29 -15.62 -9.78 -6.17
N VAL A 30 -14.47 -10.18 -5.60
CA VAL A 30 -13.35 -10.71 -6.41
C VAL A 30 -13.69 -12.05 -7.06
N TYR A 31 -14.46 -12.92 -6.39
CA TYR A 31 -14.90 -14.18 -7.01
C TYR A 31 -15.93 -13.96 -8.11
N SER A 32 -16.85 -13.00 -7.97
CA SER A 32 -17.80 -12.66 -9.04
C SER A 32 -17.09 -12.00 -10.23
N GLY A 33 -16.13 -11.12 -9.98
CA GLY A 33 -15.26 -10.55 -11.00
C GLY A 33 -14.50 -11.63 -11.76
N LEU A 34 -13.86 -12.57 -11.04
CA LEU A 34 -13.14 -13.69 -11.65
C LEU A 34 -14.05 -14.56 -12.52
N ALA A 35 -15.24 -14.94 -12.02
CA ALA A 35 -16.18 -15.76 -12.77
C ALA A 35 -16.57 -15.09 -14.10
N VAL A 36 -16.86 -13.79 -14.08
CA VAL A 36 -17.18 -13.03 -15.30
C VAL A 36 -15.97 -12.90 -16.20
N THR A 37 -14.77 -12.67 -15.65
CA THR A 37 -13.53 -12.60 -16.44
C THR A 37 -13.29 -13.91 -17.20
N ILE A 38 -13.50 -15.07 -16.55
CA ILE A 38 -13.36 -16.38 -17.19
C ILE A 38 -14.37 -16.52 -18.35
N VAL A 39 -15.63 -16.13 -18.16
CA VAL A 39 -16.63 -16.17 -19.23
C VAL A 39 -16.24 -15.26 -20.39
N LEU A 40 -15.84 -14.02 -20.09
CA LEU A 40 -15.44 -13.05 -21.12
C LEU A 40 -14.14 -13.45 -21.82
N PHE A 41 -13.23 -14.16 -21.15
CA PHE A 41 -12.01 -14.67 -21.76
C PHE A 41 -12.30 -15.53 -23.00
N PHE A 42 -13.33 -16.37 -22.95
CA PHE A 42 -13.76 -17.14 -24.12
C PHE A 42 -14.51 -16.28 -25.16
N VAL A 43 -15.25 -15.25 -24.73
CA VAL A 43 -15.92 -14.31 -25.66
C VAL A 43 -14.86 -13.46 -26.42
N TRP A 44 -13.67 -13.26 -25.83
CA TRP A 44 -12.55 -12.50 -26.40
C TRP A 44 -11.70 -13.29 -27.41
N ASP A 45 -12.17 -14.44 -27.88
CA ASP A 45 -11.41 -15.30 -28.81
C ASP A 45 -9.98 -15.61 -28.29
N SER A 46 -9.87 -15.87 -27.01
CA SER A 46 -8.59 -16.13 -26.37
C SER A 46 -8.17 -17.59 -26.55
N GLN A 47 -6.87 -17.83 -26.66
CA GLN A 47 -6.35 -19.20 -26.72
C GLN A 47 -6.70 -19.94 -25.42
N TRP A 48 -7.33 -21.10 -25.51
CA TRP A 48 -7.72 -21.90 -24.34
C TRP A 48 -6.52 -22.26 -23.44
N ARG A 49 -5.31 -22.39 -24.00
CA ARG A 49 -4.06 -22.66 -23.27
C ARG A 49 -3.60 -21.49 -22.42
N ALA A 50 -3.95 -20.28 -22.79
CA ALA A 50 -3.62 -19.10 -21.99
C ALA A 50 -4.44 -19.00 -20.69
N LEU A 51 -5.59 -19.65 -20.59
CA LEU A 51 -6.38 -19.68 -19.35
C LEU A 51 -5.63 -20.37 -18.20
N PRO A 52 -5.20 -21.65 -18.30
CA PRO A 52 -4.42 -22.27 -17.22
C PRO A 52 -3.06 -21.58 -17.03
N ALA A 53 -2.45 -21.03 -18.08
CA ALA A 53 -1.21 -20.28 -17.98
C ALA A 53 -1.36 -19.01 -17.11
N ALA A 54 -2.39 -18.22 -17.36
CA ALA A 54 -2.72 -17.04 -16.58
C ALA A 54 -3.04 -17.35 -15.11
N LEU A 55 -3.76 -18.45 -14.84
CA LEU A 55 -4.05 -18.90 -13.48
C LEU A 55 -2.79 -19.36 -12.73
N VAL A 56 -1.87 -20.06 -13.41
CA VAL A 56 -0.59 -20.49 -12.81
C VAL A 56 0.31 -19.27 -12.56
N ALA A 57 0.40 -18.33 -13.50
CA ALA A 57 1.14 -17.09 -13.31
C ALA A 57 0.58 -16.30 -12.11
N ALA A 58 -0.73 -16.11 -12.04
CA ALA A 58 -1.39 -15.45 -10.90
C ALA A 58 -1.12 -16.18 -9.57
N PHE A 59 -1.06 -17.52 -9.57
CA PHE A 59 -0.74 -18.30 -8.37
C PHE A 59 0.71 -18.07 -7.92
N ILE A 60 1.68 -18.10 -8.85
CA ILE A 60 3.10 -17.83 -8.57
C ILE A 60 3.29 -16.44 -7.99
N ASP A 61 2.66 -15.43 -8.60
CA ASP A 61 2.68 -14.06 -8.08
C ASP A 61 2.05 -13.98 -6.70
N THR A 62 0.92 -14.65 -6.49
CA THR A 62 0.25 -14.71 -5.18
C THR A 62 1.18 -15.27 -4.10
N ILE A 63 1.87 -16.39 -4.37
CA ILE A 63 2.82 -16.97 -3.40
C ILE A 63 3.94 -16.01 -3.09
N SER A 64 4.50 -15.32 -4.10
CA SER A 64 5.55 -14.32 -3.91
C SER A 64 5.11 -13.20 -2.94
N ILE A 65 3.87 -12.72 -3.06
CA ILE A 65 3.29 -11.72 -2.16
C ILE A 65 3.03 -12.30 -0.77
N LEU A 66 2.48 -13.51 -0.70
CA LEU A 66 2.17 -14.14 0.59
C LEU A 66 3.41 -14.41 1.43
N MET A 67 4.56 -14.62 0.82
CA MET A 67 5.83 -14.72 1.53
C MET A 67 6.12 -13.43 2.32
N ILE A 68 5.91 -12.26 1.70
CA ILE A 68 6.10 -10.97 2.36
C ILE A 68 5.07 -10.78 3.48
N VAL A 69 3.79 -11.01 3.16
CA VAL A 69 2.67 -10.87 4.12
C VAL A 69 2.86 -11.79 5.33
N PHE A 70 3.21 -13.06 5.09
CA PHE A 70 3.48 -14.03 6.15
C PHE A 70 4.63 -13.56 7.04
N GLY A 71 5.75 -13.14 6.45
CA GLY A 71 6.92 -12.65 7.19
C GLY A 71 6.59 -11.46 8.09
N ALA A 72 5.90 -10.46 7.53
CA ALA A 72 5.49 -9.26 8.26
C ALA A 72 4.54 -9.58 9.42
N LEU A 73 3.52 -10.41 9.16
CA LEU A 73 2.57 -10.87 10.20
C LEU A 73 3.26 -11.72 11.26
N PHE A 74 4.24 -12.56 10.87
CA PHE A 74 4.99 -13.41 11.79
C PHE A 74 5.85 -12.57 12.74
N LEU A 75 6.59 -11.58 12.21
CA LEU A 75 7.35 -10.66 13.08
C LEU A 75 6.41 -9.90 14.02
N HIS A 76 5.34 -9.31 13.49
CA HIS A 76 4.39 -8.53 14.29
C HIS A 76 3.77 -9.37 15.42
N GLN A 77 3.26 -10.56 15.10
CA GLN A 77 2.65 -11.48 16.07
C GLN A 77 3.62 -11.88 17.19
N ASN A 78 4.88 -12.16 16.84
CA ASN A 78 5.90 -12.48 17.83
C ASN A 78 6.24 -11.27 18.71
N MET A 79 6.42 -10.08 18.13
CA MET A 79 6.67 -8.85 18.87
C MET A 79 5.55 -8.51 19.87
N GLU A 80 4.30 -8.79 19.49
CA GLU A 80 3.13 -8.64 20.35
C GLU A 80 3.15 -9.67 21.51
N GLN A 81 3.34 -10.96 21.19
CA GLN A 81 3.33 -12.04 22.18
C GLN A 81 4.44 -11.94 23.22
N ILE A 82 5.63 -11.51 22.83
CA ILE A 82 6.76 -11.30 23.76
C ILE A 82 6.65 -9.97 24.53
N GLY A 83 5.60 -9.16 24.30
CA GLY A 83 5.34 -7.90 24.98
C GLY A 83 6.22 -6.74 24.51
N PHE A 84 6.98 -6.87 23.41
CA PHE A 84 7.83 -5.79 22.90
C PHE A 84 7.01 -4.61 22.36
N ILE A 85 5.86 -4.87 21.74
CA ILE A 85 4.96 -3.80 21.30
C ILE A 85 4.46 -2.97 22.49
N ASP A 86 4.11 -3.60 23.62
CA ASP A 86 3.66 -2.87 24.81
C ASP A 86 4.80 -2.10 25.47
N ARG A 87 6.02 -2.65 25.49
CA ARG A 87 7.22 -1.94 25.97
C ARG A 87 7.53 -0.72 25.10
N ILE A 88 7.39 -0.79 23.76
CA ILE A 88 7.49 0.35 22.85
C ILE A 88 6.45 1.40 23.25
N LYS A 89 5.18 1.02 23.38
CA LYS A 89 4.11 1.93 23.81
C LYS A 89 4.42 2.63 25.13
N HIS A 90 4.88 1.87 26.13
CA HIS A 90 5.23 2.43 27.45
C HIS A 90 6.41 3.38 27.38
N SER A 91 7.44 3.08 26.61
CA SER A 91 8.63 3.94 26.48
C SER A 91 8.35 5.25 25.75
N LEU A 92 7.30 5.29 24.93
CA LEU A 92 6.89 6.50 24.21
C LEU A 92 5.90 7.38 24.98
N LYS A 93 5.40 6.92 26.14
CA LYS A 93 4.58 7.76 27.03
C LYS A 93 5.44 8.84 27.68
N GLY A 94 4.97 10.10 27.61
CA GLY A 94 5.65 11.21 28.31
C GLY A 94 6.97 11.68 27.69
N ILE A 95 7.20 11.40 26.39
CA ILE A 95 8.39 11.88 25.68
C ILE A 95 8.50 13.40 25.60
N HIS A 96 7.36 14.10 25.79
CA HIS A 96 7.29 15.56 25.77
C HIS A 96 6.12 16.03 26.65
N ASP A 97 6.24 17.23 27.28
CA ASP A 97 5.18 17.79 28.14
C ASP A 97 3.96 18.29 27.33
N ASP A 98 4.18 18.67 26.08
CA ASP A 98 3.14 19.12 25.17
C ASP A 98 2.39 17.91 24.59
N THR A 99 1.13 17.78 24.97
CA THR A 99 0.25 16.71 24.53
C THR A 99 -0.02 16.74 23.03
N GLY A 100 -0.06 17.93 22.42
CA GLY A 100 -0.24 18.08 20.97
C GLY A 100 0.98 17.55 20.20
N PHE A 101 2.21 17.87 20.67
CA PHE A 101 3.41 17.31 20.10
C PHE A 101 3.42 15.77 20.19
N GLN A 102 3.11 15.21 21.36
CA GLN A 102 3.03 13.75 21.53
C GLN A 102 2.04 13.12 20.56
N PHE A 103 0.84 13.72 20.45
CA PHE A 103 -0.20 13.24 19.53
C PHE A 103 0.28 13.19 18.08
N TYR A 104 0.79 14.30 17.56
CA TYR A 104 1.26 14.40 16.17
C TYR A 104 2.48 13.50 15.90
N PHE A 105 3.45 13.50 16.82
CA PHE A 105 4.64 12.66 16.67
C PHE A 105 4.27 11.18 16.58
N LEU A 106 3.46 10.68 17.50
CA LEU A 106 3.06 9.27 17.52
C LEU A 106 2.19 8.92 16.32
N ALA A 107 1.24 9.80 15.95
CA ALA A 107 0.40 9.58 14.78
C ALA A 107 1.20 9.54 13.48
N PHE A 108 2.20 10.42 13.27
CA PHE A 108 3.00 10.43 12.05
C PHE A 108 4.08 9.34 12.05
N PHE A 109 4.91 9.33 13.09
CA PHE A 109 6.06 8.42 13.17
C PHE A 109 5.63 6.95 13.16
N LEU A 110 4.78 6.56 14.10
CA LEU A 110 4.40 5.15 14.23
C LEU A 110 3.55 4.68 13.06
N THR A 111 2.66 5.53 12.54
CA THR A 111 1.85 5.14 11.38
C THR A 111 2.73 4.94 10.15
N ALA A 112 3.60 5.89 9.82
CA ALA A 112 4.51 5.77 8.69
C ALA A 112 5.47 4.59 8.85
N PHE A 113 6.01 4.37 10.05
CA PHE A 113 6.93 3.27 10.34
C PHE A 113 6.24 1.91 10.21
N PHE A 114 5.12 1.69 10.91
CA PHE A 114 4.41 0.40 10.87
C PHE A 114 3.79 0.12 9.50
N GLU A 115 3.30 1.15 8.80
CA GLU A 115 2.80 0.96 7.43
C GLU A 115 3.93 0.53 6.50
N SER A 116 5.08 1.21 6.55
CA SER A 116 6.21 0.88 5.69
C SER A 116 6.81 -0.49 5.98
N VAL A 117 6.85 -0.92 7.25
CA VAL A 117 7.42 -2.23 7.64
C VAL A 117 6.44 -3.37 7.41
N ALA A 118 5.21 -3.24 7.89
CA ALA A 118 4.26 -4.35 7.96
C ALA A 118 3.05 -4.17 7.03
N GLY A 119 2.59 -2.93 6.79
CA GLY A 119 1.40 -2.64 6.01
C GLY A 119 0.15 -3.35 6.51
N PHE A 120 -0.75 -3.71 5.60
CA PHE A 120 -1.94 -4.56 5.84
C PHE A 120 -2.81 -4.15 7.03
N GLY A 121 -2.97 -2.82 7.26
CA GLY A 121 -3.78 -2.27 8.35
C GLY A 121 -3.13 -2.35 9.73
N THR A 122 -1.86 -2.72 9.83
CA THR A 122 -1.09 -2.76 11.10
C THR A 122 -1.11 -1.41 11.84
N PRO A 123 -0.89 -0.24 11.20
CA PRO A 123 -0.96 1.04 11.89
C PRO A 123 -2.35 1.30 12.48
N GLY A 124 -3.40 1.00 11.71
CA GLY A 124 -4.81 1.16 12.15
C GLY A 124 -5.17 0.33 13.37
N ALA A 125 -4.52 -0.82 13.57
CA ALA A 125 -4.74 -1.68 14.73
C ALA A 125 -3.95 -1.25 15.97
N ILE A 126 -2.74 -0.68 15.81
CA ILE A 126 -1.82 -0.41 16.93
C ILE A 126 -1.87 1.04 17.39
N VAL A 127 -1.72 1.98 16.45
CA VAL A 127 -1.47 3.39 16.78
C VAL A 127 -2.68 4.07 17.43
N PRO A 128 -3.95 3.85 16.99
CA PRO A 128 -5.10 4.41 17.68
C PRO A 128 -5.21 3.94 19.12
N LEU A 129 -4.93 2.65 19.41
CA LEU A 129 -4.97 2.13 20.77
C LEU A 129 -3.94 2.80 21.67
N LEU A 130 -2.74 3.05 21.16
CA LEU A 130 -1.73 3.78 21.90
C LEU A 130 -2.22 5.19 22.23
N LEU A 131 -2.69 5.94 21.24
CA LEU A 131 -3.22 7.30 21.42
C LEU A 131 -4.38 7.33 22.44
N ILE A 132 -5.33 6.40 22.30
CA ILE A 132 -6.46 6.27 23.26
C ILE A 132 -5.96 5.94 24.66
N SER A 133 -4.97 5.06 24.82
CA SER A 133 -4.38 4.72 26.13
C SER A 133 -3.67 5.90 26.80
N MET A 134 -3.32 6.94 26.02
CA MET A 134 -2.76 8.19 26.50
C MET A 134 -3.82 9.27 26.78
N GLY A 135 -5.12 8.94 26.62
CA GLY A 135 -6.24 9.83 26.89
C GLY A 135 -6.73 10.66 25.70
N PHE A 136 -6.25 10.38 24.48
CA PHE A 136 -6.73 11.07 23.28
C PHE A 136 -8.12 10.55 22.83
N PRO A 137 -8.95 11.41 22.21
CA PRO A 137 -10.29 11.01 21.77
C PRO A 137 -10.26 9.85 20.77
N PRO A 138 -11.06 8.79 20.96
CA PRO A 138 -10.99 7.58 20.13
C PRO A 138 -11.24 7.82 18.64
N VAL A 139 -12.31 8.56 18.30
CA VAL A 139 -12.67 8.85 16.91
C VAL A 139 -11.59 9.71 16.23
N LEU A 140 -11.07 10.72 16.93
CA LEU A 140 -9.99 11.56 16.43
C LEU A 140 -8.73 10.72 16.14
N SER A 141 -8.34 9.85 17.09
CA SER A 141 -7.16 9.00 16.96
C SER A 141 -7.25 8.09 15.73
N ILE A 142 -8.41 7.49 15.47
CA ILE A 142 -8.63 6.64 14.29
C ILE A 142 -8.59 7.47 13.00
N VAL A 143 -9.31 8.60 12.96
CA VAL A 143 -9.36 9.50 11.80
C VAL A 143 -7.97 9.93 11.38
N ILE A 144 -7.15 10.41 12.34
CA ILE A 144 -5.81 10.92 12.04
C ILE A 144 -4.87 9.80 11.59
N VAL A 145 -4.89 8.66 12.27
CA VAL A 145 -4.06 7.51 11.89
C VAL A 145 -4.39 7.03 10.48
N LEU A 146 -5.67 6.90 10.13
CA LEU A 146 -6.06 6.47 8.78
C LEU A 146 -5.71 7.52 7.72
N LEU A 147 -5.81 8.81 8.01
CA LEU A 147 -5.38 9.88 7.09
C LEU A 147 -3.87 9.83 6.84
N VAL A 148 -3.07 9.63 7.89
CA VAL A 148 -1.61 9.49 7.78
C VAL A 148 -1.23 8.19 7.07
N ASP A 149 -1.91 7.08 7.38
CA ASP A 149 -1.76 5.79 6.70
C ASP A 149 -1.95 5.93 5.18
N GLY A 150 -3.03 6.63 4.78
CA GLY A 150 -3.31 6.94 3.38
C GLY A 150 -2.23 7.77 2.68
N LEU A 151 -1.37 8.50 3.39
CA LEU A 151 -0.23 9.21 2.77
C LEU A 151 0.97 8.29 2.55
N PHE A 152 1.28 7.40 3.48
CA PHE A 152 2.51 6.62 3.48
C PHE A 152 2.37 5.19 2.95
N ALA A 153 1.15 4.75 2.61
CA ALA A 153 0.90 3.44 2.01
C ALA A 153 1.53 3.25 0.60
N ILE A 154 2.12 4.30 0.02
CA ILE A 154 2.96 4.22 -1.19
C ILE A 154 4.08 3.19 -1.02
N THR A 155 4.70 3.13 0.16
CA THR A 155 5.77 2.19 0.52
C THR A 155 5.32 1.13 1.51
N GLY A 156 4.00 0.93 1.64
CA GLY A 156 3.42 -0.03 2.58
C GLY A 156 3.97 -1.45 2.39
N ALA A 157 4.14 -2.19 3.48
CA ALA A 157 4.70 -3.54 3.49
C ALA A 157 5.93 -3.69 2.58
N ILE A 158 6.92 -2.83 2.80
CA ILE A 158 8.19 -2.78 2.04
C ILE A 158 7.94 -2.67 0.53
N GLY A 159 7.12 -1.67 0.16
CA GLY A 159 6.89 -1.27 -1.23
C GLY A 159 6.04 -2.21 -2.08
N THR A 160 5.29 -3.14 -1.47
CA THR A 160 4.41 -4.06 -2.23
C THR A 160 3.46 -3.35 -3.20
N PRO A 161 2.94 -2.13 -2.95
CA PRO A 161 2.10 -1.43 -3.91
C PRO A 161 2.77 -1.15 -5.25
N VAL A 162 4.09 -0.92 -5.26
CA VAL A 162 4.85 -0.70 -6.49
C VAL A 162 5.45 -1.99 -6.98
N THR A 163 6.26 -2.68 -6.15
CA THR A 163 7.03 -3.86 -6.57
C THR A 163 6.14 -4.99 -7.09
N ILE A 164 4.96 -5.14 -6.55
CA ILE A 164 4.01 -6.18 -6.91
C ILE A 164 2.85 -5.58 -7.72
N GLY A 165 2.30 -4.48 -7.21
CA GLY A 165 1.12 -3.86 -7.81
C GLY A 165 1.36 -3.28 -9.20
N LEU A 166 2.59 -2.82 -9.50
CA LEU A 166 2.94 -2.18 -10.76
C LEU A 166 4.12 -2.87 -11.46
N GLU A 167 5.28 -2.97 -10.80
CA GLU A 167 6.53 -3.41 -11.42
C GLU A 167 6.42 -4.81 -12.03
N ARG A 168 6.03 -5.82 -11.24
CA ARG A 168 5.86 -7.19 -11.73
C ARG A 168 4.68 -7.33 -12.68
N THR A 169 3.57 -6.68 -12.38
CA THR A 169 2.34 -6.77 -13.18
C THR A 169 2.53 -6.19 -14.58
N LEU A 170 3.39 -5.16 -14.73
CA LEU A 170 3.62 -4.42 -15.97
C LEU A 170 5.02 -4.65 -16.56
N ASN A 171 5.86 -5.48 -15.92
CA ASN A 171 7.26 -5.71 -16.29
C ASN A 171 8.05 -4.39 -16.44
N LEU A 172 7.89 -3.48 -15.46
CA LEU A 172 8.53 -2.17 -15.50
C LEU A 172 10.04 -2.27 -15.34
N THR A 173 10.76 -1.40 -16.03
CA THR A 173 12.20 -1.25 -15.85
C THR A 173 12.52 -0.56 -14.52
N LEU A 174 13.73 -0.79 -13.99
CA LEU A 174 14.20 -0.11 -12.77
C LEU A 174 14.15 1.42 -12.90
N HIS A 175 14.38 1.96 -14.10
CA HIS A 175 14.30 3.39 -14.38
C HIS A 175 12.87 3.91 -14.15
N GLN A 176 11.86 3.24 -14.71
CA GLN A 176 10.45 3.58 -14.52
C GLN A 176 10.04 3.50 -13.05
N VAL A 177 10.43 2.42 -12.36
CA VAL A 177 10.14 2.23 -10.93
C VAL A 177 10.70 3.38 -10.09
N LYS A 178 11.95 3.81 -10.31
CA LYS A 178 12.56 4.96 -9.62
C LYS A 178 11.77 6.25 -9.82
N HIS A 179 11.32 6.52 -11.05
CA HIS A 179 10.55 7.72 -11.36
C HIS A 179 9.14 7.66 -10.76
N ILE A 180 8.49 6.49 -10.76
CA ILE A 180 7.19 6.29 -10.11
C ILE A 180 7.30 6.62 -8.61
N TYR A 181 8.32 6.10 -7.91
CA TYR A 181 8.51 6.41 -6.49
C TYR A 181 8.78 7.90 -6.25
N LEU A 182 9.60 8.53 -7.09
CA LEU A 182 9.91 9.96 -6.98
C LEU A 182 8.64 10.81 -7.19
N TYR A 183 7.91 10.60 -8.29
CA TYR A 183 6.72 11.38 -8.59
C TYR A 183 5.58 11.14 -7.57
N ALA A 184 5.38 9.89 -7.17
CA ALA A 184 4.40 9.57 -6.13
C ALA A 184 4.75 10.23 -4.78
N SER A 185 6.05 10.31 -4.44
CA SER A 185 6.51 11.01 -3.24
C SER A 185 6.25 12.53 -3.31
N CYS A 186 6.46 13.14 -4.48
CA CYS A 186 6.10 14.55 -4.70
C CYS A 186 4.58 14.76 -4.56
N PHE A 187 3.76 13.88 -5.16
CA PHE A 187 2.31 13.94 -5.04
C PHE A 187 1.85 13.70 -3.59
N MET A 188 2.50 12.79 -2.86
CA MET A 188 2.24 12.56 -1.44
C MET A 188 2.46 13.83 -0.61
N VAL A 189 3.50 14.61 -0.87
CA VAL A 189 3.73 15.85 -0.14
C VAL A 189 2.70 16.90 -0.48
N ILE A 190 2.35 17.07 -1.75
CA ILE A 190 1.31 18.01 -2.20
C ILE A 190 -0.04 17.65 -1.57
N SER A 191 -0.47 16.39 -1.71
CA SER A 191 -1.71 15.89 -1.12
C SER A 191 -1.66 15.89 0.40
N GLY A 192 -0.48 15.60 0.98
CA GLY A 192 -0.23 15.59 2.41
C GLY A 192 -0.38 16.96 3.06
N CYS A 193 -0.02 18.05 2.38
CA CYS A 193 -0.30 19.41 2.85
C CYS A 193 -1.81 19.66 3.04
N MET A 194 -2.63 19.18 2.10
CA MET A 194 -4.09 19.26 2.22
C MET A 194 -4.63 18.41 3.37
N VAL A 195 -4.17 17.16 3.46
CA VAL A 195 -4.55 16.26 4.55
C VAL A 195 -4.15 16.85 5.90
N LEU A 196 -2.94 17.43 6.02
CA LEU A 196 -2.45 18.06 7.24
C LEU A 196 -3.28 19.26 7.66
N PHE A 197 -3.75 20.07 6.71
CA PHE A 197 -4.68 21.16 7.02
C PHE A 197 -5.95 20.66 7.74
N PHE A 198 -6.53 19.55 7.26
CA PHE A 198 -7.70 18.94 7.91
C PHE A 198 -7.35 18.28 9.25
N ILE A 199 -6.20 17.60 9.33
CA ILE A 199 -5.70 17.04 10.59
C ILE A 199 -5.63 18.14 11.66
N GLN A 200 -5.03 19.29 11.34
CA GLN A 200 -4.96 20.42 12.27
C GLN A 200 -6.35 20.93 12.66
N ARG A 201 -7.23 21.07 11.70
CA ARG A 201 -8.60 21.52 11.97
C ARG A 201 -9.34 20.58 12.94
N PHE A 202 -9.19 19.26 12.75
CA PHE A 202 -9.82 18.27 13.62
C PHE A 202 -9.17 18.26 15.01
N VAL A 203 -7.85 18.34 15.09
CA VAL A 203 -7.15 18.39 16.38
C VAL A 203 -7.45 19.68 17.14
N ASN A 204 -7.42 20.83 16.51
CA ASN A 204 -7.73 22.10 17.16
C ASN A 204 -9.16 22.15 17.69
N HIS A 205 -10.10 21.46 17.04
CA HIS A 205 -11.49 21.36 17.50
C HIS A 205 -11.64 20.49 18.75
N GLU A 206 -10.98 19.36 18.79
CA GLU A 206 -11.12 18.37 19.90
C GLU A 206 -10.05 18.55 21.00
N LEU A 207 -8.91 19.16 20.69
CA LEU A 207 -7.77 19.41 21.57
C LEU A 207 -7.29 20.87 21.47
N PRO A 208 -8.06 21.86 21.90
CA PRO A 208 -7.79 23.27 21.65
C PRO A 208 -6.50 23.80 22.31
N LYS A 209 -5.91 23.06 23.26
CA LYS A 209 -4.63 23.40 23.91
C LYS A 209 -3.42 22.71 23.26
N ALA A 210 -3.62 21.93 22.17
CA ALA A 210 -2.53 21.27 21.49
C ALA A 210 -1.65 22.29 20.76
N SER A 211 -0.33 22.14 20.86
CA SER A 211 0.59 22.99 20.09
C SER A 211 0.51 22.68 18.59
N ASN A 212 0.80 23.66 17.76
CA ASN A 212 0.75 23.53 16.30
C ASN A 212 2.12 23.11 15.71
N ASN A 213 2.68 22.00 16.18
CA ASN A 213 3.95 21.46 15.68
C ASN A 213 3.78 20.47 14.51
N SER A 214 2.55 20.25 14.03
CA SER A 214 2.23 19.26 13.01
C SER A 214 2.98 19.48 11.70
N TRP A 215 3.15 20.73 11.22
CA TRP A 215 3.90 21.05 10.01
C TRP A 215 5.38 20.65 10.14
N LYS A 216 6.01 20.99 11.27
CA LYS A 216 7.43 20.63 11.51
C LYS A 216 7.61 19.11 11.48
N LEU A 217 6.73 18.38 12.14
CA LEU A 217 6.78 16.92 12.19
C LEU A 217 6.47 16.30 10.82
N PHE A 218 5.49 16.82 10.09
CA PHE A 218 5.18 16.34 8.75
C PHE A 218 6.39 16.53 7.80
N PHE A 219 6.97 17.73 7.75
CA PHE A 219 8.11 17.97 6.86
C PHE A 219 9.38 17.25 7.30
N SER A 220 9.58 16.98 8.61
CA SER A 220 10.69 16.15 9.06
C SER A 220 10.61 14.69 8.57
N LEU A 221 9.42 14.24 8.16
CA LEU A 221 9.19 12.95 7.52
C LEU A 221 9.15 13.07 5.98
N ALA A 222 8.41 14.04 5.46
CA ALA A 222 8.15 14.21 4.03
C ALA A 222 9.40 14.58 3.22
N VAL A 223 10.29 15.44 3.77
CA VAL A 223 11.53 15.84 3.08
C VAL A 223 12.48 14.65 2.89
N PRO A 224 12.85 13.88 3.93
CA PRO A 224 13.62 12.65 3.73
C PRO A 224 12.92 11.66 2.80
N PHE A 225 11.59 11.56 2.86
CA PHE A 225 10.84 10.66 2.00
C PHE A 225 11.04 10.99 0.51
N ILE A 226 10.90 12.26 0.09
CA ILE A 226 11.17 12.67 -1.29
C ILE A 226 12.63 12.43 -1.66
N CYS A 227 13.57 12.92 -0.84
CA CYS A 227 15.00 12.85 -1.16
C CYS A 227 15.50 11.41 -1.33
N LEU A 228 14.93 10.47 -0.61
CA LEU A 228 15.36 9.06 -0.61
C LEU A 228 14.58 8.19 -1.60
N SER A 229 13.39 8.61 -2.05
CA SER A 229 12.47 7.80 -2.84
C SER A 229 13.09 7.28 -4.15
N PHE A 230 13.88 8.10 -4.83
CA PHE A 230 14.56 7.71 -6.06
C PHE A 230 15.67 6.66 -5.83
N PHE A 231 16.33 6.70 -4.68
CA PHE A 231 17.49 5.85 -4.37
C PHE A 231 17.09 4.56 -3.63
N LEU A 232 16.15 4.66 -2.69
CA LEU A 232 15.79 3.56 -1.79
C LEU A 232 14.46 2.88 -2.15
N GLN A 233 13.68 3.46 -3.04
CA GLN A 233 12.40 2.93 -3.55
C GLN A 233 11.52 2.38 -2.40
N GLU A 234 11.36 1.06 -2.32
CA GLU A 234 10.51 0.37 -1.34
C GLU A 234 10.92 0.58 0.12
N LEU A 235 12.20 0.90 0.38
CA LEU A 235 12.70 1.15 1.74
C LEU A 235 12.53 2.59 2.21
N THR A 236 12.08 3.48 1.32
CA THR A 236 11.99 4.93 1.59
C THR A 236 11.19 5.24 2.85
N GLY A 237 10.03 4.62 3.02
CA GLY A 237 9.17 4.89 4.17
C GLY A 237 9.77 4.44 5.50
N VAL A 238 10.43 3.28 5.52
CA VAL A 238 11.13 2.78 6.72
C VAL A 238 12.27 3.71 7.10
N VAL A 239 13.08 4.13 6.12
CA VAL A 239 14.23 5.01 6.37
C VAL A 239 13.77 6.40 6.78
N ALA A 240 12.84 7.01 6.05
CA ALA A 240 12.36 8.36 6.35
C ALA A 240 11.70 8.43 7.73
N SER A 241 10.87 7.46 8.09
CA SER A 241 10.26 7.40 9.43
C SER A 241 11.31 7.18 10.52
N THR A 242 12.30 6.32 10.30
CA THR A 242 13.41 6.11 11.23
C THR A 242 14.22 7.39 11.43
N LEU A 243 14.55 8.13 10.34
CA LEU A 243 15.24 9.42 10.42
C LEU A 243 14.41 10.46 11.18
N MET A 244 13.10 10.53 10.97
CA MET A 244 12.20 11.37 11.76
C MET A 244 12.26 11.00 13.25
N GLY A 245 12.23 9.71 13.58
CA GLY A 245 12.35 9.22 14.96
C GLY A 245 13.68 9.62 15.61
N ILE A 246 14.78 9.42 14.91
CA ILE A 246 16.13 9.80 15.35
C ILE A 246 16.23 11.32 15.56
N PHE A 247 15.79 12.11 14.56
CA PHE A 247 15.77 13.56 14.66
C PHE A 247 14.95 14.04 15.87
N SER A 248 13.76 13.49 16.04
CA SER A 248 12.89 13.86 17.16
C SER A 248 13.51 13.49 18.51
N TYR A 249 14.16 12.33 18.61
CA TYR A 249 14.86 11.90 19.83
C TYR A 249 15.96 12.88 20.25
N PHE A 250 16.78 13.32 19.30
CA PHE A 250 17.90 14.21 19.61
C PHE A 250 17.49 15.68 19.83
N PHE A 251 16.52 16.18 19.07
CA PHE A 251 16.23 17.60 19.00
C PHE A 251 14.88 18.01 19.63
N LEU A 252 13.91 17.10 19.70
CA LEU A 252 12.55 17.45 20.10
C LEU A 252 12.11 16.83 21.41
N PHE A 253 12.62 15.65 21.79
CA PHE A 253 12.22 14.99 23.03
C PHE A 253 12.80 15.68 24.26
N LYS A 254 11.94 15.99 25.23
CA LYS A 254 12.36 16.46 26.56
C LYS A 254 12.76 15.30 27.47
N ASN A 255 12.02 14.21 27.42
CA ASN A 255 12.35 12.98 28.13
C ASN A 255 12.85 11.92 27.15
N ARG A 256 14.11 11.53 27.31
CA ARG A 256 14.81 10.57 26.42
C ARG A 256 14.93 9.18 27.01
N LYS A 257 14.11 8.82 27.99
CA LYS A 257 14.10 7.48 28.60
C LYS A 257 13.37 6.49 27.70
N ILE A 258 13.92 6.22 26.50
CA ILE A 258 13.40 5.24 25.57
C ILE A 258 14.03 3.88 25.86
N GLU A 259 13.21 2.86 25.90
CA GLU A 259 13.66 1.48 25.98
C GLU A 259 14.02 0.97 24.59
N TRP A 260 15.32 0.84 24.30
CA TRP A 260 15.80 0.48 22.96
C TRP A 260 15.69 -1.00 22.61
N MET A 261 15.69 -1.88 23.61
CA MET A 261 15.67 -3.33 23.40
C MET A 261 14.52 -3.81 22.49
N PRO A 262 13.27 -3.33 22.65
CA PRO A 262 12.19 -3.73 21.77
C PRO A 262 12.29 -3.24 20.32
N TRP A 263 13.16 -2.25 20.03
CA TRP A 263 13.39 -1.72 18.68
C TRP A 263 14.46 -2.50 17.92
N ILE A 264 15.31 -3.28 18.62
CA ILE A 264 16.42 -4.02 18.00
C ILE A 264 15.95 -4.96 16.88
N PRO A 265 14.86 -5.74 17.00
CA PRO A 265 14.38 -6.60 15.91
C PRO A 265 14.05 -5.82 14.63
N TYR A 266 13.49 -4.62 14.76
CA TYR A 266 13.23 -3.73 13.61
C TYR A 266 14.53 -3.18 13.01
N ALA A 267 15.52 -2.86 13.85
CA ALA A 267 16.84 -2.45 13.37
C ALA A 267 17.55 -3.59 12.61
N VAL A 268 17.46 -4.83 13.10
CA VAL A 268 17.97 -6.03 12.42
C VAL A 268 17.24 -6.24 11.09
N LEU A 269 15.91 -6.15 11.06
CA LEU A 269 15.12 -6.23 9.84
C LEU A 269 15.59 -5.20 8.82
N PHE A 270 15.71 -3.94 9.25
CA PHE A 270 16.15 -2.84 8.39
C PHE A 270 17.54 -3.09 7.80
N MET A 271 18.51 -3.50 8.64
CA MET A 271 19.86 -3.80 8.17
C MET A 271 19.87 -4.93 7.15
N LEU A 272 19.10 -6.01 7.38
CA LEU A 272 19.00 -7.14 6.45
C LEU A 272 18.36 -6.76 5.11
N LEU A 273 17.42 -5.81 5.09
CA LEU A 273 16.79 -5.30 3.87
C LEU A 273 17.69 -4.32 3.11
N LEU A 274 18.50 -3.55 3.83
CA LEU A 274 19.39 -2.56 3.25
C LEU A 274 20.69 -3.20 2.69
N LEU A 275 21.21 -4.23 3.34
CA LEU A 275 22.47 -4.88 2.96
C LEU A 275 22.56 -5.28 1.49
N PRO A 276 21.57 -5.93 0.86
CA PRO A 276 21.62 -6.29 -0.55
C PRO A 276 21.69 -5.07 -1.48
N LYS A 277 21.10 -3.94 -1.09
CA LYS A 277 21.16 -2.69 -1.88
C LYS A 277 22.52 -2.00 -1.82
N LEU A 278 23.25 -2.19 -0.71
CA LEU A 278 24.57 -1.60 -0.51
C LEU A 278 25.71 -2.52 -0.97
N PHE A 279 25.48 -3.82 -1.03
CA PHE A 279 26.51 -4.82 -1.30
C PHE A 279 26.12 -5.72 -2.48
N THR A 280 26.61 -5.35 -3.67
CA THR A 280 26.27 -6.02 -4.95
C THR A 280 26.52 -7.53 -5.01
N PRO A 281 27.60 -8.10 -4.39
CA PRO A 281 27.78 -9.56 -4.37
C PRO A 281 26.65 -10.29 -3.65
N LEU A 282 26.10 -9.71 -2.57
CA LEU A 282 24.95 -10.28 -1.88
C LEU A 282 23.68 -10.16 -2.73
N ALA A 283 23.50 -9.02 -3.40
CA ALA A 283 22.38 -8.84 -4.32
C ALA A 283 22.37 -9.89 -5.43
N SER A 284 23.51 -10.15 -6.07
CA SER A 284 23.63 -11.17 -7.12
C SER A 284 23.39 -12.60 -6.60
N PHE A 285 23.82 -12.90 -5.38
CA PHE A 285 23.57 -14.22 -4.76
C PHE A 285 22.08 -14.47 -4.48
N ILE A 286 21.36 -13.45 -4.00
CA ILE A 286 19.93 -13.59 -3.68
C ILE A 286 19.02 -13.39 -4.88
N SER A 287 19.52 -12.86 -6.01
CA SER A 287 18.72 -12.63 -7.24
C SER A 287 18.41 -13.90 -8.03
N TRP A 288 18.65 -15.09 -7.42
CA TRP A 288 18.31 -16.36 -8.05
C TRP A 288 16.81 -16.45 -8.38
N GLU A 289 16.52 -16.76 -9.64
CA GLU A 289 15.18 -16.72 -10.22
C GLU A 289 14.84 -18.02 -10.93
N TRP A 290 13.64 -18.50 -10.69
CA TRP A 290 13.00 -19.52 -11.50
C TRP A 290 12.09 -18.83 -12.53
N SER A 291 12.47 -18.90 -13.81
CA SER A 291 11.71 -18.34 -14.92
C SER A 291 10.88 -19.44 -15.58
N PHE A 292 9.60 -19.21 -15.71
CA PHE A 292 8.64 -20.08 -16.37
C PHE A 292 8.18 -19.37 -17.65
N ASN A 293 8.92 -19.57 -18.74
CA ASN A 293 8.62 -18.94 -20.03
C ASN A 293 7.56 -19.77 -20.76
N GLU A 294 6.68 -19.08 -21.51
CA GLU A 294 5.68 -19.70 -22.40
C GLU A 294 4.86 -20.81 -21.73
N LEU A 295 4.30 -20.52 -20.54
CA LEU A 295 3.48 -21.47 -19.80
C LEU A 295 2.40 -22.10 -20.72
N PHE A 296 2.36 -23.42 -20.77
CA PHE A 296 1.44 -24.21 -21.61
C PHE A 296 1.52 -23.88 -23.12
N ASN A 297 2.68 -23.44 -23.62
CA ASN A 297 2.88 -22.93 -25.00
C ASN A 297 1.94 -21.75 -25.30
N SER A 298 1.78 -20.84 -24.37
CA SER A 298 1.09 -19.54 -24.50
C SER A 298 2.09 -18.39 -24.37
N SER A 299 1.65 -17.16 -24.65
CA SER A 299 2.46 -15.95 -24.43
C SER A 299 2.64 -15.57 -22.96
N VAL A 300 2.04 -16.31 -22.02
CA VAL A 300 2.09 -16.02 -20.59
C VAL A 300 3.37 -16.59 -19.98
N SER A 301 4.12 -15.73 -19.31
CA SER A 301 5.33 -16.09 -18.55
C SER A 301 5.16 -15.71 -17.08
N ALA A 302 5.88 -16.39 -16.20
CA ALA A 302 5.92 -16.06 -14.77
C ALA A 302 7.34 -16.25 -14.24
N SER A 303 7.68 -15.56 -13.16
CA SER A 303 8.96 -15.74 -12.49
C SER A 303 8.79 -15.82 -10.97
N PHE A 304 9.68 -16.53 -10.30
CA PHE A 304 9.68 -16.70 -8.85
C PHE A 304 11.06 -16.50 -8.27
N GLN A 305 11.21 -15.50 -7.41
CA GLN A 305 12.47 -15.12 -6.76
C GLN A 305 12.34 -15.24 -5.23
N PRO A 306 12.46 -16.42 -4.65
CA PRO A 306 12.19 -16.64 -3.22
C PRO A 306 13.18 -15.95 -2.29
N LEU A 307 14.45 -15.82 -2.70
CA LEU A 307 15.52 -15.27 -1.85
C LEU A 307 15.54 -13.74 -1.83
N THR A 308 15.01 -13.07 -2.85
CA THR A 308 14.84 -11.62 -2.85
C THR A 308 13.66 -11.17 -1.98
N SER A 309 12.77 -12.12 -1.63
CA SER A 309 11.61 -11.82 -0.80
C SER A 309 12.04 -11.36 0.59
N PRO A 310 11.46 -10.30 1.13
CA PRO A 310 11.62 -9.86 2.52
C PRO A 310 11.28 -10.92 3.58
N LEU A 311 10.72 -12.08 3.20
CA LEU A 311 10.39 -13.16 4.12
C LEU A 311 11.57 -13.56 5.02
N VAL A 312 12.77 -13.76 4.43
CA VAL A 312 13.95 -14.18 5.19
C VAL A 312 14.36 -13.13 6.23
N PRO A 313 14.51 -11.83 5.88
CA PRO A 313 14.71 -10.76 6.85
C PRO A 313 13.68 -10.74 7.98
N PHE A 314 12.39 -10.88 7.66
CA PHE A 314 11.33 -10.92 8.67
C PHE A 314 11.45 -12.11 9.63
N ILE A 315 11.74 -13.30 9.11
CA ILE A 315 11.94 -14.51 9.93
C ILE A 315 13.14 -14.34 10.83
N VAL A 316 14.28 -13.87 10.32
CA VAL A 316 15.49 -13.65 11.11
C VAL A 316 15.22 -12.62 12.21
N ALA A 317 14.59 -11.49 11.90
CA ALA A 317 14.23 -10.48 12.89
C ALA A 317 13.27 -11.03 13.97
N SER A 318 12.33 -11.91 13.59
CA SER A 318 11.41 -12.57 14.52
C SER A 318 12.13 -13.49 15.49
N PHE A 319 13.01 -14.37 14.98
CA PHE A 319 13.80 -15.24 15.85
C PHE A 319 14.75 -14.45 16.75
N PHE A 320 15.30 -13.36 16.25
CA PHE A 320 16.12 -12.46 17.06
C PHE A 320 15.32 -11.80 18.19
N ALA A 321 14.08 -11.39 17.94
CA ALA A 321 13.16 -10.88 18.96
C ALA A 321 12.88 -11.92 20.05
N ILE A 322 12.59 -13.16 19.65
CA ILE A 322 12.34 -14.29 20.55
C ILE A 322 13.60 -14.57 21.42
N TYR A 323 14.77 -14.57 20.81
CA TYR A 323 16.05 -14.77 21.51
C TYR A 323 16.29 -13.69 22.57
N LEU A 324 16.09 -12.42 22.22
CA LEU A 324 16.26 -11.28 23.16
C LEU A 324 15.26 -11.33 24.31
N SER A 325 14.03 -11.77 24.08
CA SER A 325 13.00 -11.84 25.14
C SER A 325 13.17 -13.04 26.05
N LYS A 326 13.96 -14.05 25.65
CA LYS A 326 14.05 -15.38 26.31
C LYS A 326 12.69 -16.10 26.42
N ASN A 327 11.69 -15.67 25.68
CA ASN A 327 10.36 -16.25 25.64
C ASN A 327 10.17 -16.96 24.30
N PHE A 328 10.17 -18.30 24.32
CA PHE A 328 10.13 -19.16 23.13
C PHE A 328 8.71 -19.55 22.70
N THR A 329 7.69 -18.78 23.08
CA THR A 329 6.33 -19.03 22.62
C THR A 329 6.16 -18.55 21.19
N ILE A 330 5.89 -19.48 20.26
CA ILE A 330 5.59 -19.19 18.86
C ILE A 330 4.17 -19.64 18.55
N SER A 331 3.33 -18.74 18.07
CA SER A 331 1.97 -19.08 17.61
C SER A 331 1.85 -18.82 16.11
N LEU A 332 1.91 -19.87 15.30
CA LEU A 332 1.77 -19.80 13.84
C LEU A 332 0.31 -19.73 13.39
N LYS A 333 -0.63 -20.29 14.16
CA LYS A 333 -2.04 -20.37 13.75
C LYS A 333 -2.68 -19.03 13.39
N PRO A 334 -2.52 -17.94 14.18
CA PRO A 334 -3.06 -16.63 13.80
C PRO A 334 -2.44 -16.07 12.53
N VAL A 335 -1.12 -16.28 12.34
CA VAL A 335 -0.38 -15.82 11.15
C VAL A 335 -0.89 -16.54 9.91
N ILE A 336 -0.98 -17.87 9.96
CA ILE A 336 -1.48 -18.70 8.85
C ILE A 336 -2.91 -18.30 8.48
N ASN A 337 -3.81 -18.14 9.47
CA ASN A 337 -5.20 -17.78 9.23
C ASN A 337 -5.32 -16.40 8.55
N LYS A 338 -4.55 -15.41 8.99
CA LYS A 338 -4.51 -14.08 8.35
C LYS A 338 -3.93 -14.16 6.93
N THR A 339 -2.85 -14.90 6.73
CA THR A 339 -2.22 -15.12 5.41
C THR A 339 -3.20 -15.80 4.44
N LEU A 340 -3.93 -16.83 4.88
CA LEU A 340 -4.97 -17.46 4.09
C LEU A 340 -6.12 -16.52 3.74
N ALA A 341 -6.50 -15.63 4.66
CA ALA A 341 -7.53 -14.63 4.37
C ALA A 341 -7.08 -13.65 3.27
N VAL A 342 -5.79 -13.29 3.24
CA VAL A 342 -5.20 -12.47 2.17
C VAL A 342 -5.14 -13.25 0.86
N PHE A 343 -4.72 -14.54 0.88
CA PHE A 343 -4.72 -15.41 -0.31
C PHE A 343 -6.06 -15.44 -1.02
N LEU A 344 -7.16 -15.60 -0.27
CA LEU A 344 -8.51 -15.69 -0.82
C LEU A 344 -9.01 -14.42 -1.51
N ILE A 345 -8.32 -13.29 -1.34
CA ILE A 345 -8.62 -12.03 -2.04
C ILE A 345 -7.59 -11.79 -3.15
N LEU A 346 -6.33 -12.02 -2.85
CA LEU A 346 -5.22 -11.67 -3.73
C LEU A 346 -5.16 -12.56 -4.98
N PHE A 347 -5.27 -13.89 -4.80
CA PHE A 347 -5.23 -14.83 -5.92
C PHE A 347 -6.30 -14.55 -6.98
N PRO A 348 -7.61 -14.42 -6.64
CA PRO A 348 -8.60 -14.10 -7.66
C PRO A 348 -8.40 -12.70 -8.26
N SER A 349 -7.86 -11.72 -7.53
CA SER A 349 -7.55 -10.39 -8.08
C SER A 349 -6.45 -10.46 -9.13
N LEU A 350 -5.36 -11.17 -8.85
CA LEU A 350 -4.28 -11.41 -9.81
C LEU A 350 -4.75 -12.26 -10.99
N ALA A 351 -5.60 -13.26 -10.75
CA ALA A 351 -6.17 -14.08 -11.82
C ALA A 351 -7.03 -13.24 -12.78
N ILE A 352 -7.85 -12.32 -12.28
CA ILE A 352 -8.59 -11.37 -13.10
C ILE A 352 -7.62 -10.59 -13.99
N THR A 353 -6.59 -10.00 -13.39
CA THR A 353 -5.63 -9.16 -14.11
C THR A 353 -4.88 -9.96 -15.18
N GLN A 354 -4.35 -11.13 -14.85
CA GLN A 354 -3.61 -11.98 -15.78
C GLN A 354 -4.51 -12.48 -16.94
N LEU A 355 -5.75 -12.84 -16.65
CA LEU A 355 -6.72 -13.23 -17.68
C LEU A 355 -7.09 -12.06 -18.59
N MET A 356 -7.28 -10.85 -18.04
CA MET A 356 -7.60 -9.67 -18.84
C MET A 356 -6.42 -9.24 -19.72
N LEU A 357 -5.18 -9.35 -19.24
CA LEU A 357 -3.96 -9.04 -20.01
C LEU A 357 -3.71 -10.06 -21.12
N SER A 358 -3.94 -11.35 -20.85
CA SER A 358 -3.69 -12.45 -21.80
C SER A 358 -4.88 -12.78 -22.69
N SER A 359 -5.96 -12.00 -22.64
CA SER A 359 -7.14 -12.17 -23.47
C SER A 359 -6.93 -11.65 -24.90
N GLY A 360 -7.69 -12.17 -25.85
CA GLY A 360 -7.66 -11.77 -27.25
C GLY A 360 -6.48 -12.38 -28.01
N THR A 361 -6.76 -12.91 -29.21
CA THR A 361 -5.76 -13.41 -30.14
C THR A 361 -5.77 -12.62 -31.44
N SER A 362 -6.94 -12.36 -31.95
CA SER A 362 -7.20 -11.60 -33.16
C SER A 362 -7.69 -10.17 -32.92
N MET A 363 -7.96 -9.83 -31.66
CA MET A 363 -8.47 -8.53 -31.20
C MET A 363 -7.67 -8.03 -29.99
N PRO A 364 -7.70 -6.71 -29.70
CA PRO A 364 -7.06 -6.16 -28.51
C PRO A 364 -7.53 -6.85 -27.24
N SER A 365 -6.65 -7.02 -26.25
CA SER A 365 -6.98 -7.59 -24.94
C SER A 365 -8.09 -6.79 -24.23
N MET A 366 -8.71 -7.38 -23.20
CA MET A 366 -9.69 -6.65 -22.39
C MET A 366 -9.09 -5.38 -21.76
N VAL A 367 -7.81 -5.44 -21.33
CA VAL A 367 -7.10 -4.26 -20.77
C VAL A 367 -6.89 -3.19 -21.84
N GLU A 368 -6.42 -3.54 -23.03
CA GLU A 368 -6.24 -2.59 -24.13
C GLU A 368 -7.57 -1.99 -24.59
N THR A 369 -8.63 -2.81 -24.69
CA THR A 369 -9.99 -2.33 -25.05
C THR A 369 -10.52 -1.33 -24.02
N MET A 370 -10.29 -1.57 -22.72
CA MET A 370 -10.68 -0.67 -21.64
C MET A 370 -9.84 0.60 -21.65
N SER A 371 -8.54 0.50 -21.94
CA SER A 371 -7.65 1.65 -22.00
C SER A 371 -8.01 2.59 -23.16
N ILE A 372 -8.37 2.05 -24.32
CA ILE A 372 -8.88 2.83 -25.46
C ILE A 372 -10.15 3.60 -25.08
N LEU A 373 -11.04 2.97 -24.29
CA LEU A 373 -12.23 3.67 -23.80
C LEU A 373 -11.86 4.82 -22.85
N PHE A 374 -10.92 4.62 -21.94
CA PHE A 374 -10.45 5.66 -21.02
C PHE A 374 -9.67 6.76 -21.74
N ALA A 375 -8.91 6.42 -22.77
CA ALA A 375 -8.22 7.39 -23.62
C ALA A 375 -9.17 8.36 -24.37
N LYS A 376 -10.44 7.98 -24.57
CA LYS A 376 -11.46 8.91 -25.08
C LYS A 376 -11.72 10.11 -24.17
N ALA A 377 -11.35 10.06 -22.89
CA ALA A 377 -11.38 11.21 -22.01
C ALA A 377 -10.32 12.27 -22.38
N GLY A 378 -9.33 11.93 -23.23
CA GLY A 378 -8.33 12.86 -23.75
C GLY A 378 -7.58 13.57 -22.63
N THR A 379 -7.49 14.90 -22.73
CA THR A 379 -6.78 15.75 -21.77
C THR A 379 -7.38 15.77 -20.37
N VAL A 380 -8.62 15.28 -20.20
CA VAL A 380 -9.28 15.16 -18.87
C VAL A 380 -8.82 13.90 -18.12
N TYR A 381 -8.25 12.90 -18.82
CA TYR A 381 -7.87 11.62 -18.21
C TYR A 381 -6.94 11.74 -16.99
N PRO A 382 -5.88 12.56 -17.00
CA PRO A 382 -5.03 12.72 -15.81
C PRO A 382 -5.79 13.24 -14.59
N LEU A 383 -6.86 14.01 -14.77
CA LEU A 383 -7.71 14.46 -13.66
C LEU A 383 -8.39 13.28 -12.96
N LEU A 384 -8.75 12.24 -13.70
CA LEU A 384 -9.46 11.06 -13.19
C LEU A 384 -8.53 10.02 -12.58
N SER A 385 -7.27 9.98 -12.99
CA SER A 385 -6.31 8.93 -12.63
C SER A 385 -6.18 8.67 -11.11
N PRO A 386 -5.98 9.68 -10.23
CA PRO A 386 -5.90 9.41 -8.79
C PRO A 386 -7.22 8.91 -8.21
N PHE A 387 -8.37 9.35 -8.73
CA PHE A 387 -9.68 8.90 -8.24
C PHE A 387 -9.94 7.42 -8.56
N ILE A 388 -9.45 6.94 -9.70
CA ILE A 388 -9.48 5.50 -10.04
C ILE A 388 -8.71 4.72 -8.97
N GLY A 389 -7.53 5.20 -8.57
CA GLY A 389 -6.75 4.63 -7.47
C GLY A 389 -7.51 4.61 -6.14
N VAL A 390 -8.11 5.74 -5.75
CA VAL A 390 -8.94 5.85 -4.52
C VAL A 390 -10.07 4.83 -4.53
N ILE A 391 -10.83 4.75 -5.63
CA ILE A 391 -11.97 3.82 -5.77
C ILE A 391 -11.49 2.38 -5.66
N GLY A 392 -10.37 2.04 -6.30
CA GLY A 392 -9.79 0.71 -6.22
C GLY A 392 -9.49 0.29 -4.77
N THR A 393 -8.81 1.14 -4.02
CA THR A 393 -8.48 0.84 -2.60
C THR A 393 -9.71 0.94 -1.69
N PHE A 394 -10.60 1.91 -1.90
CA PHE A 394 -11.85 2.02 -1.15
C PHE A 394 -12.63 0.71 -1.11
N ILE A 395 -12.61 -0.02 -2.22
CA ILE A 395 -13.38 -1.26 -2.39
C ILE A 395 -12.57 -2.49 -1.96
N THR A 396 -11.30 -2.58 -2.36
CA THR A 396 -10.46 -3.76 -2.11
C THR A 396 -9.83 -3.79 -0.73
N GLY A 397 -9.66 -2.63 -0.11
CA GLY A 397 -8.95 -2.48 1.16
C GLY A 397 -7.43 -2.55 1.03
N SER A 398 -6.89 -2.42 -0.19
CA SER A 398 -5.46 -2.61 -0.43
C SER A 398 -4.96 -1.75 -1.59
N THR A 399 -3.97 -0.92 -1.33
CA THR A 399 -3.24 -0.15 -2.35
C THR A 399 -2.62 -1.08 -3.39
N THR A 400 -2.03 -2.20 -2.96
CA THR A 400 -1.43 -3.20 -3.85
C THR A 400 -2.47 -3.79 -4.80
N VAL A 401 -3.63 -4.23 -4.28
CA VAL A 401 -4.70 -4.81 -5.11
C VAL A 401 -5.30 -3.76 -6.05
N SER A 402 -5.46 -2.52 -5.61
CA SER A 402 -5.89 -1.42 -6.48
C SER A 402 -4.94 -1.24 -7.67
N ASN A 403 -3.63 -1.26 -7.43
CA ASN A 403 -2.62 -1.12 -8.47
C ASN A 403 -2.55 -2.34 -9.41
N ILE A 404 -2.74 -3.56 -8.89
CA ILE A 404 -2.83 -4.78 -9.72
C ILE A 404 -3.99 -4.66 -10.71
N ILE A 405 -5.16 -4.21 -10.25
CA ILE A 405 -6.37 -4.15 -11.06
C ILE A 405 -6.33 -2.99 -12.06
N PHE A 406 -5.95 -1.79 -11.59
CA PHE A 406 -6.04 -0.58 -12.39
C PHE A 406 -4.72 -0.16 -13.01
N GLY A 407 -3.57 -0.61 -12.50
CA GLY A 407 -2.25 -0.28 -13.05
C GLY A 407 -2.14 -0.57 -14.56
N PRO A 408 -2.50 -1.79 -15.04
CA PRO A 408 -2.44 -2.11 -16.46
C PRO A 408 -3.31 -1.21 -17.32
N VAL A 409 -4.50 -0.87 -16.82
CA VAL A 409 -5.43 0.03 -17.53
C VAL A 409 -4.87 1.44 -17.63
N GLN A 410 -4.33 1.95 -16.52
CA GLN A 410 -3.70 3.27 -16.45
C GLN A 410 -2.45 3.36 -17.34
N PHE A 411 -1.63 2.31 -17.33
CA PHE A 411 -0.43 2.19 -18.16
C PHE A 411 -0.77 2.27 -19.66
N SER A 412 -1.69 1.40 -20.10
CA SER A 412 -2.12 1.35 -21.50
C SER A 412 -2.90 2.61 -21.92
N ALA A 413 -3.69 3.22 -21.01
CA ALA A 413 -4.36 4.49 -21.32
C ALA A 413 -3.37 5.65 -21.48
N ALA A 414 -2.31 5.69 -20.67
CA ALA A 414 -1.23 6.67 -20.84
C ALA A 414 -0.52 6.50 -22.17
N GLU A 415 -0.23 5.26 -22.57
CA GLU A 415 0.36 4.94 -23.87
C GLU A 415 -0.51 5.42 -25.04
N ASN A 416 -1.81 5.10 -25.01
CA ASN A 416 -2.78 5.54 -26.03
C ASN A 416 -2.90 7.07 -26.13
N LEU A 417 -2.67 7.79 -25.03
CA LEU A 417 -2.70 9.25 -24.97
C LEU A 417 -1.34 9.90 -25.19
N MET A 418 -0.29 9.11 -25.46
CA MET A 418 1.10 9.58 -25.57
C MET A 418 1.56 10.37 -24.33
N LEU A 419 1.11 9.98 -23.13
CA LEU A 419 1.50 10.58 -21.87
C LEU A 419 2.62 9.76 -21.20
N PRO A 420 3.53 10.39 -20.43
CA PRO A 420 4.50 9.67 -19.61
C PRO A 420 3.83 8.70 -18.65
N GLN A 421 4.05 7.41 -18.87
CA GLN A 421 3.39 6.33 -18.11
C GLN A 421 3.72 6.39 -16.63
N GLU A 422 4.97 6.75 -16.28
CA GLU A 422 5.44 6.87 -14.89
C GLU A 422 4.67 7.93 -14.10
N VAL A 423 4.29 9.03 -14.75
CA VAL A 423 3.50 10.09 -14.10
C VAL A 423 2.08 9.60 -13.81
N ILE A 424 1.43 8.96 -14.76
CA ILE A 424 0.07 8.42 -14.60
C ILE A 424 0.06 7.30 -13.56
N LEU A 425 1.03 6.40 -13.58
CA LEU A 425 1.16 5.34 -12.57
C LEU A 425 1.46 5.91 -11.17
N ALA A 426 2.24 6.97 -11.07
CA ALA A 426 2.48 7.66 -9.80
C ALA A 426 1.20 8.34 -9.26
N MET A 427 0.37 8.90 -10.14
CA MET A 427 -0.95 9.45 -9.77
C MET A 427 -1.90 8.34 -9.31
N GLN A 428 -1.94 7.21 -10.01
CA GLN A 428 -2.70 6.01 -9.60
C GLN A 428 -2.23 5.52 -8.23
N LEU A 429 -0.93 5.37 -8.01
CA LEU A 429 -0.33 4.92 -6.76
C LEU A 429 -0.68 5.83 -5.59
N ASN A 430 -0.54 7.16 -5.78
CA ASN A 430 -0.88 8.12 -4.73
C ASN A 430 -2.38 8.11 -4.43
N GLY A 431 -3.23 8.03 -5.46
CA GLY A 431 -4.67 7.87 -5.28
C GLY A 431 -5.03 6.58 -4.54
N ALA A 432 -4.44 5.46 -4.92
CA ALA A 432 -4.63 4.18 -4.25
C ALA A 432 -4.17 4.23 -2.79
N SER A 433 -3.05 4.90 -2.49
CA SER A 433 -2.58 5.15 -1.13
C SER A 433 -3.60 5.95 -0.31
N LEU A 434 -4.06 7.08 -0.83
CA LEU A 434 -5.08 7.93 -0.20
C LEU A 434 -6.39 7.18 0.07
N GLY A 435 -6.75 6.23 -0.78
CA GLY A 435 -7.93 5.38 -0.65
C GLY A 435 -7.99 4.56 0.65
N ASN A 436 -6.84 4.24 1.27
CA ASN A 436 -6.79 3.55 2.56
C ASN A 436 -7.54 4.29 3.67
N ALA A 437 -7.48 5.62 3.67
CA ALA A 437 -8.11 6.46 4.69
C ALA A 437 -9.65 6.43 4.66
N VAL A 438 -10.24 6.11 3.52
CA VAL A 438 -11.70 6.05 3.33
C VAL A 438 -12.20 4.61 3.17
N CYS A 439 -11.32 3.62 3.08
CA CYS A 439 -11.70 2.22 2.93
C CYS A 439 -12.49 1.72 4.15
N LEU A 440 -13.69 1.17 3.87
CA LEU A 440 -14.58 0.67 4.93
C LEU A 440 -13.94 -0.47 5.73
N LEU A 441 -13.16 -1.34 5.11
CA LEU A 441 -12.49 -2.45 5.79
C LEU A 441 -11.47 -1.93 6.81
N ASN A 442 -10.65 -0.95 6.43
CA ASN A 442 -9.66 -0.34 7.32
C ASN A 442 -10.33 0.43 8.46
N ILE A 443 -11.40 1.18 8.15
CA ILE A 443 -12.18 1.92 9.15
C ILE A 443 -12.81 0.96 10.15
N ILE A 444 -13.45 -0.12 9.70
CA ILE A 444 -14.09 -1.12 10.58
C ILE A 444 -13.04 -1.83 11.41
N ALA A 445 -11.91 -2.24 10.83
CA ALA A 445 -10.84 -2.91 11.55
C ALA A 445 -10.25 -2.02 12.66
N ALA A 446 -9.88 -0.77 12.35
CA ALA A 446 -9.35 0.18 13.32
C ALA A 446 -10.37 0.52 14.42
N ALA A 447 -11.63 0.72 14.05
CA ALA A 447 -12.70 1.05 14.99
C ALA A 447 -13.09 -0.14 15.89
N ALA A 448 -13.07 -1.38 15.36
CA ALA A 448 -13.33 -2.57 16.14
C ALA A 448 -12.28 -2.79 17.24
N VAL A 449 -11.01 -2.61 16.91
CA VAL A 449 -9.89 -2.72 17.86
C VAL A 449 -10.00 -1.62 18.95
N ALA A 450 -10.39 -0.40 18.56
CA ALA A 450 -10.58 0.72 19.48
C ALA A 450 -11.95 0.71 20.20
N ASN A 451 -12.78 -0.30 19.96
CA ASN A 451 -14.15 -0.42 20.48
C ASN A 451 -15.06 0.78 20.15
N VAL A 452 -14.88 1.39 18.97
CA VAL A 452 -15.66 2.51 18.46
C VAL A 452 -16.73 1.99 17.50
N LYS A 453 -18.00 2.30 17.74
CA LYS A 453 -19.13 1.85 16.90
C LYS A 453 -19.52 2.83 15.78
N ASN A 454 -19.03 4.06 15.81
CA ASN A 454 -19.44 5.11 14.87
C ASN A 454 -18.56 5.18 13.62
N TYR A 455 -18.60 4.15 12.78
CA TYR A 455 -17.84 4.06 11.52
C TYR A 455 -18.18 5.19 10.54
N THR A 456 -19.45 5.58 10.49
CA THR A 456 -19.95 6.64 9.60
C THR A 456 -19.31 8.00 9.91
N SER A 457 -19.07 8.32 11.19
CA SER A 457 -18.40 9.57 11.57
C SER A 457 -16.95 9.60 11.09
N ILE A 458 -16.24 8.48 11.19
CA ILE A 458 -14.85 8.36 10.71
C ILE A 458 -14.82 8.57 9.20
N LEU A 459 -15.66 7.84 8.46
CA LEU A 459 -15.75 7.96 6.99
C LEU A 459 -16.07 9.40 6.56
N LYS A 460 -17.09 10.04 7.16
CA LYS A 460 -17.47 11.42 6.84
C LYS A 460 -16.34 12.42 7.07
N LYS A 461 -15.55 12.26 8.13
CA LYS A 461 -14.39 13.12 8.40
C LYS A 461 -13.28 12.94 7.37
N ASN A 462 -13.08 11.71 6.84
CA ASN A 462 -11.99 11.39 5.92
C ASN A 462 -12.32 11.68 4.44
N ILE A 463 -13.58 11.61 3.99
CA ILE A 463 -13.95 11.76 2.58
C ILE A 463 -13.46 13.10 2.01
N LEU A 464 -13.79 14.22 2.64
CA LEU A 464 -13.45 15.54 2.11
C LEU A 464 -11.94 15.77 2.00
N PRO A 465 -11.11 15.47 3.04
CA PRO A 465 -9.67 15.53 2.92
C PRO A 465 -9.13 14.72 1.74
N ILE A 466 -9.62 13.48 1.54
CA ILE A 466 -9.12 12.60 0.48
C ILE A 466 -9.55 13.07 -0.90
N VAL A 467 -10.78 13.53 -1.09
CA VAL A 467 -11.22 14.10 -2.36
C VAL A 467 -10.37 15.31 -2.75
N LEU A 468 -10.11 16.23 -1.83
CA LEU A 468 -9.31 17.42 -2.11
C LEU A 468 -7.81 17.07 -2.30
N ALA A 469 -7.28 16.11 -1.54
CA ALA A 469 -5.93 15.61 -1.72
C ALA A 469 -5.75 14.95 -3.10
N SER A 470 -6.74 14.17 -3.55
CA SER A 470 -6.74 13.55 -4.88
C SER A 470 -6.82 14.59 -6.00
N LEU A 471 -7.62 15.64 -5.83
CA LEU A 471 -7.66 16.78 -6.76
C LEU A 471 -6.29 17.47 -6.86
N LEU A 472 -5.61 17.70 -5.73
CA LEU A 472 -4.26 18.26 -5.74
C LEU A 472 -3.24 17.34 -6.41
N THR A 473 -3.38 16.03 -6.24
CA THR A 473 -2.58 15.04 -6.99
C THR A 473 -2.83 15.18 -8.49
N SER A 474 -4.09 15.32 -8.91
CA SER A 474 -4.45 15.53 -10.32
C SER A 474 -3.82 16.80 -10.88
N VAL A 475 -3.94 17.91 -10.15
CA VAL A 475 -3.35 19.20 -10.56
C VAL A 475 -1.83 19.12 -10.63
N GLY A 476 -1.19 18.52 -9.62
CA GLY A 476 0.26 18.29 -9.61
C GLY A 476 0.72 17.40 -10.75
N GLY A 477 -0.04 16.34 -11.06
CA GLY A 477 0.24 15.45 -12.18
C GLY A 477 0.09 16.16 -13.54
N ILE A 478 -0.99 16.91 -13.74
CA ILE A 478 -1.19 17.72 -14.96
C ILE A 478 -0.04 18.73 -15.12
N PHE A 479 0.34 19.42 -14.04
CA PHE A 479 1.49 20.33 -14.08
C PHE A 479 2.77 19.61 -14.48
N LEU A 480 3.05 18.44 -13.92
CA LEU A 480 4.24 17.64 -14.27
C LEU A 480 4.20 17.20 -15.74
N LEU A 481 3.02 16.83 -16.28
CA LEU A 481 2.82 16.48 -17.69
C LEU A 481 3.06 17.67 -18.66
N THR A 482 3.00 18.91 -18.22
CA THR A 482 3.33 20.08 -19.08
C THR A 482 4.83 20.31 -19.22
N ILE A 483 5.65 19.64 -18.40
CA ILE A 483 7.13 19.76 -18.42
C ILE A 483 7.73 18.76 -19.40
N PHE A 484 7.03 17.64 -19.66
CA PHE A 484 7.41 16.61 -20.63
C PHE A 484 6.73 16.83 -21.97
#